data_76aa3192d176afc49fa9573c1da05d01
#
_entry.id   76aa3192d176afc49fa9573c1da05d01
#
_cell.length_a   1.000
_cell.length_b   1.000
_cell.length_c   1.000
_cell.angle_alpha   90.00
_cell.angle_beta   90.00
_cell.angle_gamma   90.00
#
_symmetry.space_group_name_H-M   'P 1'
#
loop_
_entity.id
_entity.type
_entity.pdbx_description
1 polymer ?
#
loop_
_entity_poly.entity_id
_entity_poly.type
_entity_poly.pdbx_seq_one_letter_code
_entity_poly.pdbx_strand_id
1 'polypeptide(L)' 'MSYKVYLYNIPKVSEDGKQSIPVPGSQVKEFDGDDDAKMFAAEHKNGFDRVVLMQDDGEGQKMVLRYIDGL' A
#
# COMPACT_ATOMS: atom_id res chain seq x y z
N MET A 1 -5.67 15.81 -10.80
CA MET A 1 -4.87 15.27 -9.67
C MET A 1 -5.59 14.06 -9.11
N SER A 2 -4.90 12.95 -8.97
CA SER A 2 -5.49 11.72 -8.45
C SER A 2 -4.62 11.15 -7.34
N TYR A 3 -5.21 10.25 -6.56
CA TYR A 3 -4.54 9.59 -5.46
C TYR A 3 -4.67 8.09 -5.65
N LYS A 4 -3.58 7.36 -5.40
CA LYS A 4 -3.57 5.91 -5.49
C LYS A 4 -3.11 5.32 -4.17
N VAL A 5 -3.86 4.36 -3.67
CA VAL A 5 -3.50 3.63 -2.47
C VAL A 5 -3.02 2.24 -2.90
N TYR A 6 -1.77 1.95 -2.58
CA TYR A 6 -1.16 0.66 -2.87
C TYR A 6 -1.16 -0.16 -1.58
N LEU A 7 -1.75 -1.33 -1.65
CA LEU A 7 -1.86 -2.27 -0.53
C LEU A 7 -1.10 -3.51 -0.91
N TYR A 8 -0.05 -3.85 -0.18
CA TYR A 8 0.72 -5.04 -0.53
C TYR A 8 1.37 -5.68 0.68
N ASN A 9 1.69 -6.95 0.50
CA ASN A 9 2.41 -7.73 1.49
C ASN A 9 3.80 -8.04 0.96
N ILE A 10 4.75 -8.13 1.88
CA ILE A 10 6.13 -8.43 1.52
C ILE A 10 6.30 -9.94 1.52
N PRO A 11 6.89 -10.53 0.46
CA PRO A 11 7.17 -11.96 0.46
C PRO A 11 8.03 -12.35 1.65
N LYS A 12 7.66 -13.43 2.30
CA LYS A 12 8.38 -13.96 3.46
C LYS A 12 9.17 -15.19 3.05
N VAL A 13 10.29 -15.38 3.71
CA VAL A 13 11.14 -16.53 3.45
C VAL A 13 10.78 -17.64 4.44
N SER A 14 10.80 -18.88 3.99
CA SER A 14 10.55 -20.03 4.88
C SER A 14 11.61 -20.11 5.99
N GLU A 15 11.32 -20.88 7.03
CA GLU A 15 12.22 -20.99 8.19
C GLU A 15 13.62 -21.44 7.81
N ASP A 16 13.75 -22.25 6.78
CA ASP A 16 15.05 -22.73 6.32
C ASP A 16 15.74 -21.75 5.37
N GLY A 17 15.09 -20.64 5.05
CA GLY A 17 15.67 -19.63 4.17
C GLY A 17 15.74 -20.01 2.70
N LYS A 18 15.15 -21.13 2.30
CA LYS A 18 15.31 -21.65 0.94
C LYS A 18 14.16 -21.30 0.00
N GLN A 19 12.99 -20.98 0.54
CA GLN A 19 11.80 -20.72 -0.27
C GLN A 19 11.09 -19.47 0.20
N SER A 20 10.58 -18.69 -0.75
CA SER A 20 9.68 -17.58 -0.45
C SER A 20 8.27 -18.12 -0.24
N ILE A 21 7.62 -17.67 0.83
CA ILE A 21 6.23 -18.01 1.11
C ILE A 21 5.35 -17.14 0.24
N PRO A 22 4.48 -17.73 -0.61
CA PRO A 22 3.57 -16.92 -1.43
C PRO A 22 2.68 -16.04 -0.56
N VAL A 23 2.45 -14.80 -1.00
CA VAL A 23 1.55 -13.86 -0.34
C VAL A 23 0.49 -13.41 -1.35
N PRO A 24 -0.71 -13.01 -0.87
CA PRO A 24 -1.72 -12.45 -1.76
C PRO A 24 -1.16 -11.29 -2.55
N GLY A 25 -1.64 -11.13 -3.77
CA GLY A 25 -1.19 -10.07 -4.64
C GLY A 25 -1.49 -8.68 -4.11
N SER A 26 -0.76 -7.71 -4.61
CA SER A 26 -0.99 -6.33 -4.25
C SER A 26 -2.27 -5.80 -4.87
N GLN A 27 -2.87 -4.81 -4.22
CA GLN A 27 -4.06 -4.13 -4.71
C GLN A 27 -3.75 -2.65 -4.86
N VAL A 28 -4.42 -2.02 -5.83
CA VAL A 28 -4.33 -0.58 -6.05
C VAL A 28 -5.74 -0.03 -6.14
N LYS A 29 -6.02 1.03 -5.41
CA LYS A 29 -7.29 1.73 -5.47
C LYS A 29 -7.04 3.19 -5.78
N GLU A 30 -7.78 3.73 -6.75
CA GLU A 30 -7.64 5.13 -7.15
C GLU A 30 -8.78 5.97 -6.57
N PHE A 31 -8.44 7.20 -6.16
CA PHE A 31 -9.39 8.15 -5.59
C PHE A 31 -9.16 9.52 -6.20
N ASP A 32 -10.23 10.32 -6.27
CA ASP A 32 -10.15 11.70 -6.74
C ASP A 32 -9.83 12.68 -5.60
N GLY A 33 -10.17 12.32 -4.36
CA GLY A 33 -9.95 13.19 -3.20
C GLY A 33 -8.99 12.57 -2.20
N ASP A 34 -8.19 13.41 -1.52
CA ASP A 34 -7.20 12.92 -0.58
C ASP A 34 -7.82 12.40 0.72
N ASP A 35 -8.93 12.99 1.16
CA ASP A 35 -9.60 12.53 2.39
C ASP A 35 -10.09 11.09 2.25
N ASP A 36 -10.71 10.77 1.10
CA ASP A 36 -11.17 9.42 0.83
C ASP A 36 -9.99 8.43 0.74
N ALA A 37 -8.92 8.85 0.09
CA ALA A 37 -7.73 8.01 -0.04
C ALA A 37 -7.09 7.76 1.31
N LYS A 38 -6.97 8.79 2.15
CA LYS A 38 -6.41 8.65 3.50
C LYS A 38 -7.25 7.76 4.38
N MET A 39 -8.57 7.90 4.30
CA MET A 39 -9.48 7.06 5.07
C MET A 39 -9.35 5.59 4.66
N PHE A 40 -9.33 5.33 3.36
CA PHE A 40 -9.16 3.98 2.84
C PHE A 40 -7.82 3.37 3.30
N ALA A 41 -6.74 4.13 3.21
CA ALA A 41 -5.43 3.67 3.64
C ALA A 41 -5.43 3.33 5.14
N ALA A 42 -6.01 4.20 5.97
CA ALA A 42 -6.07 3.98 7.41
C ALA A 42 -6.93 2.75 7.77
N GLU A 43 -8.02 2.53 7.05
CA GLU A 43 -8.90 1.38 7.29
C GLU A 43 -8.23 0.05 6.96
N HIS A 44 -7.27 0.05 6.04
CA HIS A 44 -6.64 -1.17 5.55
C HIS A 44 -5.22 -1.38 6.07
N LYS A 45 -4.71 -0.44 6.86
CA LYS A 45 -3.30 -0.49 7.30
C LYS A 45 -2.94 -1.74 8.10
N ASN A 46 -3.91 -2.33 8.81
CA ASN A 46 -3.67 -3.52 9.63
C ASN A 46 -3.85 -4.82 8.85
N GLY A 47 -4.39 -4.75 7.64
CA GLY A 47 -4.62 -5.93 6.81
C GLY A 47 -3.49 -6.25 5.84
N PHE A 48 -2.50 -5.37 5.74
CA PHE A 48 -1.38 -5.50 4.80
C PHE A 48 -0.08 -5.11 5.48
N ASP A 49 1.02 -5.68 5.01
CA ASP A 49 2.34 -5.33 5.53
C ASP A 49 2.68 -3.88 5.23
N ARG A 50 2.25 -3.39 4.07
CA ARG A 50 2.46 -2.01 3.68
C ARG A 50 1.25 -1.42 2.98
N VAL A 51 0.96 -0.17 3.32
CA VAL A 51 -0.06 0.63 2.65
C VAL A 51 0.58 1.97 2.32
N VAL A 52 0.57 2.34 1.05
CA VAL A 52 1.21 3.57 0.58
C VAL A 52 0.20 4.41 -0.18
N LEU A 53 0.10 5.67 0.19
CA LEU A 53 -0.74 6.64 -0.50
C LEU A 53 0.16 7.54 -1.36
N MET A 54 -0.09 7.50 -2.66
CA MET A 54 0.63 8.32 -3.63
C MET A 54 -0.31 9.36 -4.23
N GLN A 55 0.22 10.55 -4.43
CA GLN A 55 -0.48 11.62 -5.15
C GLN A 55 0.11 11.73 -6.55
N ASP A 56 -0.74 11.71 -7.56
CA ASP A 56 -0.35 11.85 -8.95
C ASP A 56 -0.86 13.17 -9.48
N ASP A 57 0.03 14.07 -9.85
CA ASP A 57 -0.33 15.41 -10.35
C ASP A 57 -0.25 15.51 -11.88
N GLY A 58 -0.04 14.37 -12.56
CA GLY A 58 0.09 14.35 -14.01
C GLY A 58 1.53 14.46 -14.51
N GLU A 59 2.44 14.92 -13.68
CA GLU A 59 3.86 15.03 -14.02
C GLU A 59 4.71 14.00 -13.27
N GLY A 60 4.16 13.38 -12.26
CA GLY A 60 4.84 12.38 -11.47
C GLY A 60 4.05 12.03 -10.23
N GLN A 61 4.58 11.13 -9.44
CA GLN A 61 3.94 10.68 -8.23
C GLN A 61 4.77 11.09 -7.02
N LYS A 62 4.07 11.50 -5.96
CA LYS A 62 4.69 11.83 -4.68
C LYS A 62 4.06 11.00 -3.58
N MET A 63 4.87 10.46 -2.69
CA MET A 63 4.36 9.74 -1.53
C MET A 63 3.78 10.73 -0.52
N VAL A 64 2.50 10.54 -0.17
CA VAL A 64 1.83 11.39 0.80
C VAL A 64 2.00 10.81 2.20
N LEU A 65 1.75 9.51 2.34
CA LEU A 65 1.95 8.82 3.61
C LEU A 65 2.15 7.33 3.34
N ARG A 66 2.64 6.64 4.36
CA ARG A 66 2.78 5.18 4.29
C ARG A 66 2.59 4.58 5.67
N TYR A 67 2.07 3.38 5.67
CA TYR A 67 2.00 2.55 6.88
C TYR A 67 2.84 1.30 6.64
N ILE A 68 3.68 0.99 7.59
CA ILE A 68 4.52 -0.21 7.57
C ILE A 68 4.11 -1.04 8.78
N ASP A 69 3.66 -2.28 8.55
CA ASP A 69 3.20 -3.20 9.60
C ASP A 69 2.10 -2.58 10.47
N GLY A 70 1.23 -1.77 9.85
CA GLY A 70 0.10 -1.16 10.55
C GLY A 70 0.40 0.12 11.31
N LEU A 71 1.60 0.66 11.16
CA LEU A 71 2.02 1.85 11.91
C LEU A 71 2.03 3.11 11.06
#